data_96743f907b1e31ca39203953ed5c75c2
#
_entry.id   96743f907b1e31ca39203953ed5c75c2
#
_cell.length_a   1.000
_cell.length_b   1.000
_cell.length_c   1.000
_cell.angle_alpha   90.00
_cell.angle_beta   90.00
_cell.angle_gamma   90.00
#
_symmetry.space_group_name_H-M   'P 1'
#
loop_
_entity.id
_entity.type
_entity.pdbx_description
1 polymer ?
#
loop_
_entity_poly.entity_id
_entity_poly.type
_entity_poly.pdbx_seq_one_letter_code
_entity_poly.pdbx_strand_id
1 'polypeptide(L)'
;MPARVCHITSVHPANDVRILYKECHSLAQHYDTYLLAPNVNDSLSEGVHIVGVPLSTHRLQRQLQLGRVLRKALEVDADIYHLHDPELMSVGLRIRRQGKRVIFDSHEDVPMQLLTKEYLPRWSRKPLSSLYAQWERHCLSRYDALITVTPSILERLRRINPNSVMVTNYPRFQALPHSYGRGGQQYVCFAGEVAERYMHHVVLESLRLTTANYLLAGRVFVDAYFQQLQRSDLWQRVEYLGVLPPHEVGSLYQRADVGLVLLDYSPNVGYHKGTLGVLKMFEYMMAGLPVVATDFELWKEVVEGHQCGICVNPHDPQAVAAAVNHILSHPDIAQQMGNNGRKAVETLYNWATQEPVLLGLYEQVLGNLLSTPDNSPYSTLN
;
A
#
# COMPACT_ATOMS: atom_id res chain seq x y z
N MET A 1 -9.68 19.85 26.46
CA MET A 1 -9.95 18.52 25.91
C MET A 1 -8.96 18.31 24.79
N PRO A 2 -8.48 17.11 24.49
CA PRO A 2 -7.69 16.85 23.32
C PRO A 2 -8.46 17.26 22.06
N ALA A 3 -7.76 17.68 20.99
CA ALA A 3 -8.39 17.96 19.73
C ALA A 3 -9.06 16.70 19.17
N ARG A 4 -10.18 16.88 18.47
CA ARG A 4 -10.91 15.77 17.86
C ARG A 4 -10.53 15.61 16.41
N VAL A 5 -10.24 14.37 16.00
CA VAL A 5 -9.89 14.02 14.63
C VAL A 5 -10.85 12.95 14.09
N CYS A 6 -11.22 13.06 12.82
CA CYS A 6 -12.19 12.17 12.19
C CYS A 6 -11.67 11.68 10.84
N HIS A 7 -11.28 10.42 10.79
CA HIS A 7 -10.98 9.74 9.53
C HIS A 7 -12.27 9.35 8.83
N ILE A 8 -12.32 9.48 7.52
CA ILE A 8 -13.51 9.16 6.71
C ILE A 8 -13.12 8.30 5.53
N THR A 9 -13.73 7.14 5.46
CA THR A 9 -13.69 6.29 4.27
C THR A 9 -15.09 5.92 3.80
N SER A 10 -15.27 5.80 2.50
CA SER A 10 -16.51 5.36 1.85
C SER A 10 -16.38 4.01 1.16
N VAL A 11 -15.13 3.51 1.03
CA VAL A 11 -14.80 2.29 0.29
C VAL A 11 -14.06 1.27 1.13
N HIS A 12 -13.12 1.71 1.97
CA HIS A 12 -12.32 0.82 2.80
C HIS A 12 -13.14 0.24 3.95
N PRO A 13 -12.92 -1.04 4.32
CA PRO A 13 -13.56 -1.63 5.49
C PRO A 13 -13.05 -0.95 6.78
N ALA A 14 -13.85 -0.98 7.84
CA ALA A 14 -13.47 -0.37 9.12
C ALA A 14 -12.20 -0.97 9.75
N ASN A 15 -11.86 -2.22 9.41
CA ASN A 15 -10.65 -2.91 9.85
C ASN A 15 -9.50 -2.81 8.84
N ASP A 16 -9.48 -1.75 8.03
CA ASP A 16 -8.35 -1.50 7.12
C ASP A 16 -7.04 -1.33 7.88
N VAL A 17 -5.99 -2.02 7.40
CA VAL A 17 -4.70 -2.08 8.11
C VAL A 17 -4.02 -0.71 8.18
N ARG A 18 -4.11 0.11 7.13
CA ARG A 18 -3.53 1.45 7.12
C ARG A 18 -4.35 2.42 7.95
N ILE A 19 -5.65 2.47 7.68
CA ILE A 19 -6.52 3.50 8.26
C ILE A 19 -6.73 3.25 9.75
N LEU A 20 -7.23 2.07 10.15
CA LEU A 20 -7.52 1.79 11.56
C LEU A 20 -6.25 1.47 12.35
N TYR A 21 -5.56 0.37 11.97
CA TYR A 21 -4.51 -0.20 12.81
C TYR A 21 -3.20 0.58 12.82
N LYS A 22 -2.98 1.48 11.85
CA LYS A 22 -1.80 2.33 11.83
C LYS A 22 -2.17 3.77 12.16
N GLU A 23 -2.87 4.47 11.27
CA GLU A 23 -3.11 5.90 11.43
C GLU A 23 -4.02 6.23 12.61
N CYS A 24 -5.24 5.64 12.68
CA CYS A 24 -6.17 5.94 13.77
C CYS A 24 -5.63 5.51 15.13
N HIS A 25 -5.02 4.31 15.26
CA HIS A 25 -4.45 3.87 16.54
C HIS A 25 -3.27 4.74 17.00
N SER A 26 -2.42 5.22 16.07
CA SER A 26 -1.36 6.17 16.41
C SER A 26 -1.92 7.50 16.90
N LEU A 27 -2.95 8.01 16.21
CA LEU A 27 -3.59 9.28 16.57
C LEU A 27 -4.40 9.21 17.86
N ALA A 28 -5.04 8.06 18.15
CA ALA A 28 -5.83 7.87 19.37
C ALA A 28 -5.04 7.97 20.69
N GLN A 29 -3.71 7.88 20.62
CA GLN A 29 -2.85 8.12 21.76
C GLN A 29 -2.69 9.61 22.10
N HIS A 30 -3.05 10.51 21.17
CA HIS A 30 -2.85 11.95 21.30
C HIS A 30 -4.13 12.77 21.13
N TYR A 31 -5.15 12.21 20.42
CA TYR A 31 -6.37 12.90 19.99
C TYR A 31 -7.61 12.07 20.31
N ASP A 32 -8.77 12.73 20.43
CA ASP A 32 -10.10 12.07 20.45
C ASP A 32 -10.41 11.64 19.00
N THR A 33 -10.19 10.35 18.70
CA THR A 33 -10.10 9.84 17.34
C THR A 33 -11.36 9.07 16.92
N TYR A 34 -11.91 9.46 15.77
CA TYR A 34 -13.09 8.85 15.15
C TYR A 34 -12.72 8.26 13.78
N LEU A 35 -13.37 7.15 13.42
CA LEU A 35 -13.33 6.55 12.08
C LEU A 35 -14.75 6.36 11.56
N LEU A 36 -15.14 7.13 10.55
CA LEU A 36 -16.38 6.90 9.81
C LEU A 36 -16.10 5.88 8.70
N ALA A 37 -16.78 4.73 8.74
CA ALA A 37 -16.59 3.64 7.80
C ALA A 37 -17.92 3.09 7.27
N PRO A 38 -17.94 2.52 6.03
CA PRO A 38 -19.17 2.02 5.43
C PRO A 38 -19.65 0.71 6.08
N ASN A 39 -20.97 0.62 6.29
CA ASN A 39 -21.69 -0.62 6.57
C ASN A 39 -21.19 -1.43 7.78
N VAL A 40 -20.78 -0.72 8.85
CA VAL A 40 -20.39 -1.31 10.13
C VAL A 40 -21.30 -0.78 11.23
N ASN A 41 -21.34 -1.47 12.36
CA ASN A 41 -21.97 -0.96 13.57
C ASN A 41 -21.02 -0.04 14.33
N ASP A 42 -21.58 0.91 15.07
CA ASP A 42 -20.79 1.76 15.96
C ASP A 42 -20.09 0.90 17.01
N SER A 43 -18.81 1.18 17.25
CA SER A 43 -17.98 0.41 18.17
C SER A 43 -16.75 1.21 18.61
N LEU A 44 -15.98 0.66 19.56
CA LEU A 44 -14.73 1.22 20.05
C LEU A 44 -13.59 0.22 19.81
N SER A 45 -12.49 0.66 19.21
CA SER A 45 -11.31 -0.15 18.95
C SER A 45 -10.05 0.59 19.41
N GLU A 46 -9.43 0.15 20.50
CA GLU A 46 -8.18 0.71 21.05
C GLU A 46 -8.16 2.25 21.10
N GLY A 47 -9.24 2.85 21.62
CA GLY A 47 -9.39 4.30 21.73
C GLY A 47 -9.94 5.02 20.49
N VAL A 48 -10.22 4.29 19.42
CA VAL A 48 -10.84 4.83 18.21
C VAL A 48 -12.34 4.58 18.21
N HIS A 49 -13.15 5.64 18.12
CA HIS A 49 -14.60 5.58 17.96
C HIS A 49 -14.94 5.26 16.50
N ILE A 50 -15.38 4.04 16.23
CA ILE A 50 -15.85 3.64 14.90
C ILE A 50 -17.32 4.01 14.75
N VAL A 51 -17.68 4.76 13.71
CA VAL A 51 -19.03 5.20 13.41
C VAL A 51 -19.47 4.67 12.05
N GLY A 52 -20.55 3.89 12.04
CA GLY A 52 -21.07 3.28 10.84
C GLY A 52 -21.87 4.25 9.97
N VAL A 53 -21.62 4.21 8.66
CA VAL A 53 -22.41 4.95 7.66
C VAL A 53 -22.98 3.94 6.64
N PRO A 54 -24.32 3.79 6.54
CA PRO A 54 -24.89 2.87 5.56
C PRO A 54 -24.71 3.44 4.15
N LEU A 55 -23.86 2.76 3.35
CA LEU A 55 -23.52 3.15 1.98
C LEU A 55 -23.71 1.97 1.02
N SER A 56 -24.11 2.26 -0.21
CA SER A 56 -24.17 1.25 -1.27
C SER A 56 -22.76 0.81 -1.69
N THR A 57 -22.60 -0.48 -1.95
CA THR A 57 -21.39 -1.01 -2.59
C THR A 57 -21.26 -0.58 -4.05
N HIS A 58 -22.39 -0.24 -4.69
CA HIS A 58 -22.41 0.23 -6.08
C HIS A 58 -21.96 1.69 -6.17
N ARG A 59 -20.91 1.97 -6.94
CA ARG A 59 -20.22 3.26 -7.02
C ARG A 59 -21.15 4.46 -7.27
N LEU A 60 -22.04 4.38 -8.26
CA LEU A 60 -22.94 5.50 -8.60
C LEU A 60 -23.93 5.81 -7.48
N GLN A 61 -24.51 4.77 -6.86
CA GLN A 61 -25.42 4.95 -5.73
C GLN A 61 -24.70 5.53 -4.51
N ARG A 62 -23.47 5.10 -4.25
CA ARG A 62 -22.64 5.62 -3.17
C ARG A 62 -22.34 7.11 -3.36
N GLN A 63 -22.07 7.56 -4.59
CA GLN A 63 -21.91 8.98 -4.90
C GLN A 63 -23.13 9.81 -4.51
N LEU A 64 -24.36 9.31 -4.73
CA LEU A 64 -25.60 9.98 -4.33
C LEU A 64 -25.80 10.01 -2.81
N GLN A 65 -25.11 9.13 -2.08
CA GLN A 65 -25.20 9.00 -0.62
C GLN A 65 -24.12 9.81 0.14
N LEU A 66 -23.21 10.49 -0.54
CA LEU A 66 -22.16 11.31 0.11
C LEU A 66 -22.71 12.40 1.04
N GLY A 67 -23.95 12.83 0.83
CA GLY A 67 -24.66 13.71 1.77
C GLY A 67 -24.89 13.10 3.16
N ARG A 68 -25.02 11.76 3.25
CA ARG A 68 -25.11 11.04 4.54
C ARG A 68 -23.75 11.03 5.25
N VAL A 69 -22.67 10.80 4.49
CA VAL A 69 -21.29 10.85 5.01
C VAL A 69 -21.01 12.24 5.59
N LEU A 70 -21.33 13.31 4.84
CA LEU A 70 -21.15 14.68 5.31
C LEU A 70 -21.92 14.95 6.60
N ARG A 71 -23.19 14.54 6.69
CA ARG A 71 -24.01 14.74 7.89
C ARG A 71 -23.40 14.04 9.09
N LYS A 72 -23.05 12.76 8.95
CA LYS A 72 -22.40 11.98 10.02
C LYS A 72 -21.06 12.57 10.45
N ALA A 73 -20.25 13.01 9.48
CA ALA A 73 -19.01 13.69 9.78
C ALA A 73 -19.22 14.97 10.61
N LEU A 74 -20.18 15.81 10.24
CA LEU A 74 -20.48 17.04 10.98
C LEU A 74 -21.11 16.79 12.37
N GLU A 75 -21.81 15.65 12.57
CA GLU A 75 -22.29 15.23 13.90
C GLU A 75 -21.11 14.91 14.86
N VAL A 76 -19.98 14.42 14.34
CA VAL A 76 -18.74 14.20 15.14
C VAL A 76 -18.14 15.54 15.60
N ASP A 77 -18.32 16.60 14.85
CA ASP A 77 -17.80 17.95 15.10
C ASP A 77 -16.27 17.98 15.36
N ALA A 78 -15.51 17.31 14.49
CA ALA A 78 -14.05 17.22 14.63
C ALA A 78 -13.36 18.54 14.25
N ASP A 79 -12.15 18.73 14.78
CA ASP A 79 -11.24 19.84 14.42
C ASP A 79 -10.53 19.55 13.08
N ILE A 80 -10.17 18.28 12.84
CA ILE A 80 -9.55 17.79 11.60
C ILE A 80 -10.38 16.66 11.03
N TYR A 81 -10.61 16.68 9.73
CA TYR A 81 -11.18 15.61 8.96
C TYR A 81 -10.16 15.06 7.97
N HIS A 82 -9.87 13.77 8.05
CA HIS A 82 -8.91 13.08 7.21
C HIS A 82 -9.65 12.14 6.23
N LEU A 83 -9.55 12.43 4.94
CA LEU A 83 -10.30 11.75 3.88
C LEU A 83 -9.41 10.77 3.12
N HIS A 84 -9.88 9.54 2.93
CA HIS A 84 -9.08 8.47 2.29
C HIS A 84 -9.49 8.13 0.86
N ASP A 85 -10.70 8.52 0.43
CA ASP A 85 -11.19 8.13 -0.90
C ASP A 85 -11.36 9.32 -1.82
N PRO A 86 -11.00 9.20 -3.12
CA PRO A 86 -11.13 10.28 -4.10
C PRO A 86 -12.54 10.81 -4.24
N GLU A 87 -13.56 9.98 -4.01
CA GLU A 87 -14.97 10.40 -4.09
C GLU A 87 -15.38 11.35 -2.95
N LEU A 88 -14.63 11.36 -1.86
CA LEU A 88 -14.87 12.23 -0.70
C LEU A 88 -14.37 13.66 -0.90
N MET A 89 -13.66 13.98 -1.98
CA MET A 89 -13.14 15.34 -2.21
C MET A 89 -14.25 16.40 -2.21
N SER A 90 -15.46 16.09 -2.72
CA SER A 90 -16.59 17.02 -2.66
C SER A 90 -17.11 17.21 -1.22
N VAL A 91 -17.02 16.20 -0.38
CA VAL A 91 -17.35 16.24 1.06
C VAL A 91 -16.36 17.15 1.78
N GLY A 92 -15.06 16.97 1.53
CA GLY A 92 -14.00 17.80 2.10
C GLY A 92 -14.17 19.29 1.80
N LEU A 93 -14.54 19.67 0.57
CA LEU A 93 -14.82 21.06 0.24
C LEU A 93 -16.01 21.64 1.05
N ARG A 94 -17.01 20.83 1.35
CA ARG A 94 -18.16 21.27 2.17
C ARG A 94 -17.77 21.41 3.64
N ILE A 95 -16.94 20.49 4.17
CA ILE A 95 -16.36 20.54 5.52
C ILE A 95 -15.50 21.81 5.66
N ARG A 96 -14.65 22.12 4.68
CA ARG A 96 -13.83 23.35 4.66
C ARG A 96 -14.68 24.63 4.74
N ARG A 97 -15.83 24.65 4.07
CA ARG A 97 -16.76 25.80 4.12
C ARG A 97 -17.38 26.02 5.51
N GLN A 98 -17.35 25.00 6.39
CA GLN A 98 -17.75 25.10 7.79
C GLN A 98 -16.60 25.57 8.70
N GLY A 99 -15.46 25.99 8.14
CA GLY A 99 -14.29 26.44 8.91
C GLY A 99 -13.44 25.31 9.49
N LYS A 100 -13.75 24.08 9.19
CA LYS A 100 -13.02 22.90 9.67
C LYS A 100 -11.78 22.62 8.82
N ARG A 101 -10.79 21.91 9.38
CA ARG A 101 -9.56 21.52 8.69
C ARG A 101 -9.73 20.20 7.97
N VAL A 102 -9.11 20.07 6.80
CA VAL A 102 -9.20 18.86 5.97
C VAL A 102 -7.83 18.41 5.51
N ILE A 103 -7.51 17.15 5.79
CA ILE A 103 -6.38 16.40 5.24
C ILE A 103 -6.92 15.42 4.21
N PHE A 104 -6.22 15.23 3.10
CA PHE A 104 -6.55 14.20 2.12
C PHE A 104 -5.37 13.26 1.92
N ASP A 105 -5.61 11.96 2.11
CA ASP A 105 -4.62 10.89 1.88
C ASP A 105 -4.83 10.26 0.50
N SER A 106 -3.88 10.52 -0.38
CA SER A 106 -3.87 10.00 -1.75
C SER A 106 -3.07 8.71 -1.83
N HIS A 107 -3.75 7.59 -1.80
CA HIS A 107 -3.13 6.25 -1.87
C HIS A 107 -2.65 5.90 -3.26
N GLU A 108 -3.19 6.54 -4.30
CA GLU A 108 -2.96 6.19 -5.70
C GLU A 108 -2.93 7.45 -6.59
N ASP A 109 -2.30 7.34 -7.76
CA ASP A 109 -2.34 8.37 -8.79
C ASP A 109 -3.57 8.15 -9.68
N VAL A 110 -4.74 8.66 -9.25
CA VAL A 110 -6.01 8.48 -9.98
C VAL A 110 -5.97 9.02 -11.41
N PRO A 111 -5.38 10.19 -11.72
CA PRO A 111 -5.18 10.62 -13.10
C PRO A 111 -4.46 9.58 -13.96
N MET A 112 -3.37 8.99 -13.46
CA MET A 112 -2.62 7.96 -14.17
C MET A 112 -3.39 6.63 -14.26
N GLN A 113 -4.11 6.25 -13.22
CA GLN A 113 -4.98 5.08 -13.27
C GLN A 113 -6.05 5.17 -14.36
N LEU A 114 -6.64 6.33 -14.59
CA LEU A 114 -7.66 6.52 -15.63
C LEU A 114 -7.12 6.22 -17.04
N LEU A 115 -5.82 6.35 -17.27
CA LEU A 115 -5.18 6.03 -18.54
C LEU A 115 -5.13 4.52 -18.81
N THR A 116 -5.18 3.67 -17.76
CA THR A 116 -5.07 2.21 -17.86
C THR A 116 -6.39 1.46 -17.70
N LYS A 117 -7.49 2.14 -17.34
CA LYS A 117 -8.77 1.46 -17.13
C LYS A 117 -9.32 0.85 -18.44
N GLU A 118 -9.35 -0.48 -18.52
CA GLU A 118 -9.74 -1.22 -19.72
C GLU A 118 -11.21 -1.03 -20.10
N TYR A 119 -12.09 -0.84 -19.12
CA TYR A 119 -13.51 -0.57 -19.35
C TYR A 119 -13.79 0.82 -19.95
N LEU A 120 -12.77 1.70 -20.03
CA LEU A 120 -12.89 3.00 -20.68
C LEU A 120 -12.38 2.92 -22.12
N PRO A 121 -13.14 3.44 -23.11
CA PRO A 121 -12.66 3.56 -24.48
C PRO A 121 -11.34 4.33 -24.53
N ARG A 122 -10.39 3.88 -25.34
CA ARG A 122 -9.05 4.47 -25.43
C ARG A 122 -9.06 5.99 -25.69
N TRP A 123 -9.98 6.45 -26.54
CA TRP A 123 -10.10 7.87 -26.88
C TRP A 123 -10.57 8.76 -25.70
N SER A 124 -11.33 8.21 -24.73
CA SER A 124 -11.86 8.94 -23.57
C SER A 124 -10.87 9.00 -22.39
N ARG A 125 -9.86 8.14 -22.34
CA ARG A 125 -8.97 8.01 -21.18
C ARG A 125 -8.18 9.30 -20.90
N LYS A 126 -7.54 9.89 -21.92
CA LYS A 126 -6.78 11.15 -21.78
C LYS A 126 -7.66 12.34 -21.38
N PRO A 127 -8.80 12.63 -22.06
CA PRO A 127 -9.70 13.70 -21.65
C PRO A 127 -10.22 13.53 -20.21
N LEU A 128 -10.63 12.30 -19.83
CA LEU A 128 -11.13 12.02 -18.48
C LEU A 128 -10.03 12.19 -17.42
N SER A 129 -8.82 11.71 -17.69
CA SER A 129 -7.66 11.90 -16.83
C SER A 129 -7.37 13.40 -16.62
N SER A 130 -7.35 14.19 -17.70
CA SER A 130 -7.12 15.64 -17.62
C SER A 130 -8.21 16.38 -16.85
N LEU A 131 -9.49 16.07 -17.10
CA LEU A 131 -10.62 16.65 -16.38
C LEU A 131 -10.57 16.30 -14.89
N TYR A 132 -10.28 15.03 -14.58
CA TYR A 132 -10.13 14.60 -13.19
C TYR A 132 -8.97 15.33 -12.51
N ALA A 133 -7.80 15.45 -13.16
CA ALA A 133 -6.66 16.17 -12.62
C ALA A 133 -6.96 17.65 -12.32
N GLN A 134 -7.78 18.31 -13.14
CA GLN A 134 -8.23 19.68 -12.88
C GLN A 134 -9.17 19.75 -11.67
N TRP A 135 -10.10 18.80 -11.55
CA TRP A 135 -11.00 18.68 -10.39
C TRP A 135 -10.21 18.38 -9.11
N GLU A 136 -9.29 17.42 -9.17
CA GLU A 136 -8.39 17.09 -8.07
C GLU A 136 -7.61 18.33 -7.61
N ARG A 137 -6.97 19.04 -8.52
CA ARG A 137 -6.26 20.30 -8.22
C ARG A 137 -7.16 21.34 -7.56
N HIS A 138 -8.40 21.50 -8.07
CA HIS A 138 -9.36 22.41 -7.49
C HIS A 138 -9.72 22.08 -6.03
N CYS A 139 -9.85 20.80 -5.70
CA CYS A 139 -10.14 20.36 -4.34
C CYS A 139 -8.89 20.45 -3.44
N LEU A 140 -7.79 19.82 -3.85
CA LEU A 140 -6.62 19.62 -3.02
C LEU A 140 -5.86 20.92 -2.71
N SER A 141 -5.93 21.93 -3.60
CA SER A 141 -5.36 23.26 -3.34
C SER A 141 -6.08 24.02 -2.21
N ARG A 142 -7.23 23.55 -1.76
CA ARG A 142 -8.06 24.18 -0.71
C ARG A 142 -8.01 23.46 0.62
N TYR A 143 -7.35 22.30 0.67
CA TYR A 143 -7.18 21.54 1.90
C TYR A 143 -5.98 22.03 2.70
N ASP A 144 -5.96 21.70 3.99
CA ASP A 144 -4.92 22.15 4.90
C ASP A 144 -3.63 21.36 4.71
N ALA A 145 -3.74 20.08 4.36
CA ALA A 145 -2.59 19.23 4.07
C ALA A 145 -2.96 18.05 3.16
N LEU A 146 -1.94 17.47 2.55
CA LEU A 146 -2.06 16.24 1.75
C LEU A 146 -1.08 15.19 2.27
N ILE A 147 -1.52 13.93 2.22
CA ILE A 147 -0.68 12.77 2.49
C ILE A 147 -0.60 11.91 1.23
N THR A 148 0.50 11.24 1.01
CA THR A 148 0.66 10.24 -0.05
C THR A 148 1.65 9.15 0.34
N VAL A 149 1.76 8.11 -0.49
CA VAL A 149 2.52 6.89 -0.17
C VAL A 149 3.81 6.71 -0.99
N THR A 150 4.03 7.54 -2.02
CA THR A 150 5.20 7.40 -2.90
C THR A 150 5.82 8.75 -3.27
N PRO A 151 7.15 8.80 -3.55
CA PRO A 151 7.84 10.05 -3.92
C PRO A 151 7.27 10.71 -5.17
N SER A 152 6.90 9.94 -6.19
CA SER A 152 6.37 10.48 -7.45
C SER A 152 5.03 11.19 -7.29
N ILE A 153 4.14 10.62 -6.46
CA ILE A 153 2.86 11.26 -6.14
C ILE A 153 3.11 12.50 -5.27
N LEU A 154 4.04 12.43 -4.30
CA LEU A 154 4.40 13.56 -3.45
C LEU A 154 4.88 14.76 -4.28
N GLU A 155 5.78 14.54 -5.23
CA GLU A 155 6.29 15.60 -6.11
C GLU A 155 5.14 16.27 -6.89
N ARG A 156 4.19 15.49 -7.42
CA ARG A 156 3.00 16.01 -8.10
C ARG A 156 2.10 16.80 -7.16
N LEU A 157 1.82 16.28 -5.95
CA LEU A 157 0.93 16.90 -4.99
C LEU A 157 1.53 18.17 -4.39
N ARG A 158 2.83 18.25 -4.13
CA ARG A 158 3.51 19.47 -3.65
C ARG A 158 3.34 20.67 -4.61
N ARG A 159 3.20 20.42 -5.91
CA ARG A 159 2.88 21.46 -6.91
C ARG A 159 1.43 21.98 -6.79
N ILE A 160 0.55 21.23 -6.12
CA ILE A 160 -0.85 21.59 -5.89
C ILE A 160 -1.01 22.23 -4.50
N ASN A 161 -0.43 21.60 -3.50
CA ASN A 161 -0.46 22.03 -2.11
C ASN A 161 0.92 21.80 -1.49
N PRO A 162 1.69 22.87 -1.15
CA PRO A 162 3.01 22.72 -0.58
C PRO A 162 3.04 21.94 0.74
N ASN A 163 1.93 21.99 1.51
CA ASN A 163 1.77 21.21 2.73
C ASN A 163 1.40 19.75 2.40
N SER A 164 2.32 19.06 1.74
CA SER A 164 2.17 17.66 1.37
C SER A 164 3.31 16.84 1.94
N VAL A 165 2.99 15.72 2.60
CA VAL A 165 3.96 14.80 3.20
C VAL A 165 3.78 13.39 2.67
N MET A 166 4.83 12.58 2.81
CA MET A 166 4.78 11.17 2.49
C MET A 166 4.67 10.35 3.78
N VAL A 167 3.59 9.56 3.88
CA VAL A 167 3.39 8.57 4.93
C VAL A 167 3.16 7.23 4.24
N THR A 168 4.22 6.44 4.12
CA THR A 168 4.18 5.16 3.40
C THR A 168 3.56 4.06 4.26
N ASN A 169 2.85 3.13 3.62
CA ASN A 169 2.18 2.03 4.31
C ASN A 169 3.17 0.92 4.73
N TYR A 170 4.28 1.27 5.40
CA TYR A 170 5.24 0.29 5.90
C TYR A 170 4.61 -0.61 6.99
N PRO A 171 5.09 -1.86 7.16
CA PRO A 171 4.58 -2.76 8.20
C PRO A 171 4.90 -2.22 9.61
N ARG A 172 4.10 -2.59 10.61
CA ARG A 172 4.55 -2.54 12.00
C ARG A 172 5.60 -3.63 12.17
N PHE A 173 6.80 -3.25 12.61
CA PHE A 173 7.88 -4.22 12.78
C PHE A 173 7.50 -5.28 13.81
N GLN A 174 7.65 -6.54 13.40
CA GLN A 174 7.50 -7.71 14.25
C GLN A 174 8.60 -8.71 13.87
N ALA A 175 9.42 -9.06 14.85
CA ALA A 175 10.45 -10.07 14.62
C ALA A 175 9.79 -11.44 14.37
N LEU A 176 9.92 -11.95 13.15
CA LEU A 176 9.49 -13.30 12.79
C LEU A 176 10.71 -14.21 12.71
N PRO A 177 10.71 -15.37 13.39
CA PRO A 177 11.81 -16.32 13.25
C PRO A 177 11.82 -16.86 11.82
N HIS A 178 12.99 -16.86 11.21
CA HIS A 178 13.23 -17.51 9.92
C HIS A 178 14.53 -18.29 9.96
N SER A 179 14.56 -19.47 9.34
CA SER A 179 15.76 -20.29 9.21
C SER A 179 15.91 -20.78 7.78
N TYR A 180 17.10 -20.61 7.24
CA TYR A 180 17.50 -21.06 5.90
C TYR A 180 18.04 -22.48 5.92
N GLY A 181 18.03 -23.14 4.76
CA GLY A 181 18.68 -24.43 4.60
C GLY A 181 18.04 -25.59 5.38
N ARG A 182 16.72 -25.55 5.56
CA ARG A 182 15.96 -26.57 6.33
C ARG A 182 16.06 -27.98 5.74
N GLY A 183 16.62 -28.13 4.53
CA GLY A 183 16.57 -29.38 3.77
C GLY A 183 15.14 -29.72 3.33
N GLY A 184 14.99 -30.31 2.14
CA GLY A 184 13.70 -30.70 1.60
C GLY A 184 13.23 -29.83 0.44
N GLN A 185 11.91 -29.68 0.29
CA GLN A 185 11.32 -28.95 -0.82
C GLN A 185 11.51 -27.43 -0.63
N GLN A 186 12.06 -26.79 -1.65
CA GLN A 186 12.25 -25.33 -1.68
C GLN A 186 11.01 -24.63 -2.23
N TYR A 187 10.72 -23.41 -1.70
CA TYR A 187 9.55 -22.64 -2.07
C TYR A 187 9.86 -21.18 -2.36
N VAL A 188 9.33 -20.68 -3.45
CA VAL A 188 9.10 -19.25 -3.63
C VAL A 188 7.69 -18.90 -3.19
N CYS A 189 7.42 -17.68 -2.69
CA CYS A 189 6.09 -17.34 -2.22
C CYS A 189 5.56 -16.00 -2.74
N PHE A 190 4.22 -15.91 -2.78
CA PHE A 190 3.49 -14.65 -2.96
C PHE A 190 2.24 -14.65 -2.08
N ALA A 191 2.02 -13.55 -1.36
CA ALA A 191 0.79 -13.29 -0.63
C ALA A 191 0.17 -11.96 -1.09
N GLY A 192 -1.07 -12.00 -1.63
CA GLY A 192 -1.74 -10.80 -2.10
C GLY A 192 -2.82 -11.10 -3.16
N GLU A 193 -3.10 -10.14 -4.01
CA GLU A 193 -4.06 -10.34 -5.10
C GLU A 193 -3.52 -11.27 -6.17
N VAL A 194 -4.30 -12.27 -6.57
CA VAL A 194 -4.03 -13.06 -7.77
C VAL A 194 -4.60 -12.32 -8.98
N ALA A 195 -3.75 -11.48 -9.58
CA ALA A 195 -4.10 -10.61 -10.70
C ALA A 195 -2.95 -10.55 -11.72
N GLU A 196 -3.27 -10.31 -12.99
CA GLU A 196 -2.31 -10.33 -14.10
C GLU A 196 -1.13 -9.38 -13.86
N ARG A 197 -1.39 -8.22 -13.26
CA ARG A 197 -0.36 -7.22 -12.93
C ARG A 197 0.77 -7.73 -12.02
N TYR A 198 0.55 -8.82 -11.29
CA TYR A 198 1.56 -9.47 -10.44
C TYR A 198 2.31 -10.61 -11.15
N MET A 199 2.20 -10.70 -12.47
CA MET A 199 3.03 -11.52 -13.35
C MET A 199 3.09 -13.01 -12.96
N HIS A 200 2.01 -13.56 -12.34
CA HIS A 200 1.98 -14.98 -11.91
C HIS A 200 2.26 -15.95 -13.04
N HIS A 201 1.87 -15.62 -14.28
CA HIS A 201 2.17 -16.44 -15.46
C HIS A 201 3.67 -16.48 -15.75
N VAL A 202 4.42 -15.38 -15.52
CA VAL A 202 5.88 -15.35 -15.66
C VAL A 202 6.53 -16.18 -14.54
N VAL A 203 6.00 -16.07 -13.30
CA VAL A 203 6.46 -16.93 -12.19
C VAL A 203 6.29 -18.39 -12.55
N LEU A 204 5.14 -18.81 -13.07
CA LEU A 204 4.92 -20.20 -13.51
C LEU A 204 5.95 -20.63 -14.54
N GLU A 205 6.17 -19.85 -15.60
CA GLU A 205 7.15 -20.20 -16.63
C GLU A 205 8.58 -20.29 -16.06
N SER A 206 8.93 -19.43 -15.09
CA SER A 206 10.23 -19.50 -14.41
C SER A 206 10.43 -20.81 -13.64
N LEU A 207 9.37 -21.45 -13.15
CA LEU A 207 9.46 -22.72 -12.45
C LEU A 207 10.01 -23.86 -13.32
N ARG A 208 9.92 -23.80 -14.65
CA ARG A 208 10.57 -24.76 -15.55
C ARG A 208 12.09 -24.84 -15.35
N LEU A 209 12.67 -23.73 -14.91
CA LEU A 209 14.12 -23.53 -14.82
C LEU A 209 14.62 -23.57 -13.37
N THR A 210 13.77 -23.89 -12.41
CA THR A 210 14.12 -23.98 -10.99
C THR A 210 13.63 -25.30 -10.37
N THR A 211 14.12 -25.65 -9.19
CA THR A 211 13.61 -26.77 -8.37
C THR A 211 12.52 -26.33 -7.38
N ALA A 212 12.31 -25.03 -7.21
CA ALA A 212 11.36 -24.48 -6.27
C ALA A 212 9.90 -24.74 -6.65
N ASN A 213 9.03 -24.92 -5.67
CA ASN A 213 7.59 -24.85 -5.79
C ASN A 213 7.07 -23.45 -5.45
N TYR A 214 5.83 -23.16 -5.77
CA TYR A 214 5.24 -21.85 -5.58
C TYR A 214 4.12 -21.90 -4.53
N LEU A 215 4.31 -21.21 -3.41
CA LEU A 215 3.26 -20.95 -2.42
C LEU A 215 2.52 -19.68 -2.82
N LEU A 216 1.27 -19.82 -3.23
CA LEU A 216 0.43 -18.72 -3.69
C LEU A 216 -0.75 -18.56 -2.75
N ALA A 217 -0.84 -17.41 -2.07
CA ALA A 217 -1.99 -17.06 -1.24
C ALA A 217 -2.61 -15.74 -1.71
N GLY A 218 -3.95 -15.67 -1.68
CA GLY A 218 -4.63 -14.43 -1.94
C GLY A 218 -5.96 -14.56 -2.67
N ARG A 219 -6.60 -13.41 -2.82
CA ARG A 219 -7.90 -13.31 -3.49
C ARG A 219 -7.73 -13.25 -5.01
N VAL A 220 -8.49 -14.07 -5.70
CA VAL A 220 -8.63 -14.01 -7.17
C VAL A 220 -9.52 -12.83 -7.53
N PHE A 221 -9.06 -11.97 -8.42
CA PHE A 221 -9.82 -10.82 -8.93
C PHE A 221 -10.46 -11.07 -10.28
N VAL A 222 -9.82 -11.88 -11.12
CA VAL A 222 -10.28 -12.20 -12.47
C VAL A 222 -10.23 -13.72 -12.65
N ASP A 223 -11.38 -14.36 -12.61
CA ASP A 223 -11.50 -15.83 -12.72
C ASP A 223 -10.88 -16.37 -14.01
N ALA A 224 -11.05 -15.68 -15.13
CA ALA A 224 -10.49 -16.10 -16.41
C ALA A 224 -8.96 -16.20 -16.38
N TYR A 225 -8.28 -15.23 -15.74
CA TYR A 225 -6.83 -15.25 -15.55
C TYR A 225 -6.41 -16.41 -14.63
N PHE A 226 -7.12 -16.62 -13.53
CA PHE A 226 -6.84 -17.72 -12.61
C PHE A 226 -7.01 -19.08 -13.28
N GLN A 227 -8.08 -19.27 -14.07
CA GLN A 227 -8.26 -20.49 -14.87
C GLN A 227 -7.14 -20.68 -15.91
N GLN A 228 -6.62 -19.60 -16.48
CA GLN A 228 -5.46 -19.66 -17.38
C GLN A 228 -4.22 -20.18 -16.64
N LEU A 229 -3.94 -19.72 -15.42
CA LEU A 229 -2.84 -20.22 -14.60
C LEU A 229 -3.03 -21.70 -14.28
N GLN A 230 -4.24 -22.13 -13.92
CA GLN A 230 -4.56 -23.52 -13.59
C GLN A 230 -4.41 -24.50 -14.77
N ARG A 231 -4.52 -24.03 -16.01
CA ARG A 231 -4.32 -24.85 -17.22
C ARG A 231 -2.84 -25.09 -17.55
N SER A 232 -1.93 -24.37 -16.92
CA SER A 232 -0.50 -24.61 -17.11
C SER A 232 -0.11 -25.98 -16.55
N ASP A 233 0.74 -26.70 -17.26
CA ASP A 233 1.34 -27.95 -16.77
C ASP A 233 2.20 -27.76 -15.51
N LEU A 234 2.62 -26.52 -15.25
CA LEU A 234 3.37 -26.12 -14.06
C LEU A 234 2.46 -25.87 -12.84
N TRP A 235 1.15 -25.82 -13.01
CA TRP A 235 0.23 -25.63 -11.88
C TRP A 235 0.37 -26.71 -10.81
N GLN A 236 0.77 -27.93 -11.18
CA GLN A 236 1.08 -29.00 -10.22
C GLN A 236 2.21 -28.67 -9.22
N ARG A 237 2.99 -27.62 -9.50
CA ARG A 237 4.04 -27.09 -8.60
C ARG A 237 3.56 -25.89 -7.79
N VAL A 238 2.28 -25.53 -7.88
CA VAL A 238 1.67 -24.43 -7.14
C VAL A 238 0.84 -24.99 -5.99
N GLU A 239 1.14 -24.57 -4.79
CA GLU A 239 0.27 -24.75 -3.63
C GLU A 239 -0.56 -23.47 -3.44
N TYR A 240 -1.80 -23.49 -3.95
CA TYR A 240 -2.71 -22.35 -3.78
C TYR A 240 -3.50 -22.47 -2.47
N LEU A 241 -3.28 -21.50 -1.56
CA LEU A 241 -3.80 -21.50 -0.19
C LEU A 241 -5.09 -20.68 -0.03
N GLY A 242 -5.59 -20.08 -1.13
CA GLY A 242 -6.74 -19.16 -1.03
C GLY A 242 -6.41 -17.88 -0.25
N VAL A 243 -7.43 -17.28 0.35
CA VAL A 243 -7.28 -16.05 1.15
C VAL A 243 -6.91 -16.45 2.58
N LEU A 244 -5.71 -16.07 3.01
CA LEU A 244 -5.25 -16.31 4.38
C LEU A 244 -5.66 -15.14 5.30
N PRO A 245 -6.05 -15.44 6.54
CA PRO A 245 -6.16 -14.40 7.58
C PRO A 245 -4.81 -13.72 7.82
N PRO A 246 -4.76 -12.43 8.19
CA PRO A 246 -3.50 -11.71 8.37
C PRO A 246 -2.49 -12.38 9.31
N HIS A 247 -2.96 -13.05 10.36
CA HIS A 247 -2.10 -13.74 11.33
C HIS A 247 -1.48 -15.04 10.79
N GLU A 248 -2.01 -15.61 9.72
CA GLU A 248 -1.47 -16.82 9.07
C GLU A 248 -0.45 -16.50 7.96
N VAL A 249 -0.43 -15.26 7.46
CA VAL A 249 0.50 -14.85 6.39
C VAL A 249 1.96 -15.01 6.83
N GLY A 250 2.27 -14.74 8.10
CA GLY A 250 3.60 -14.97 8.68
C GLY A 250 4.05 -16.44 8.59
N SER A 251 3.14 -17.38 8.77
CA SER A 251 3.42 -18.82 8.66
C SER A 251 3.74 -19.24 7.22
N LEU A 252 3.08 -18.61 6.22
CA LEU A 252 3.43 -18.80 4.81
C LEU A 252 4.87 -18.34 4.55
N TYR A 253 5.25 -17.16 5.05
CA TYR A 253 6.62 -16.65 4.86
C TYR A 253 7.67 -17.53 5.54
N GLN A 254 7.35 -18.12 6.69
CA GLN A 254 8.24 -19.08 7.35
C GLN A 254 8.47 -20.36 6.55
N ARG A 255 7.54 -20.78 5.68
CA ARG A 255 7.68 -21.96 4.81
C ARG A 255 8.48 -21.67 3.55
N ALA A 256 8.62 -20.40 3.16
CA ALA A 256 9.25 -20.00 1.92
C ALA A 256 10.75 -19.75 2.09
N ASP A 257 11.50 -19.86 0.98
CA ASP A 257 12.92 -19.52 0.89
C ASP A 257 13.15 -18.19 0.19
N VAL A 258 12.22 -17.76 -0.69
CA VAL A 258 12.30 -16.50 -1.45
C VAL A 258 10.92 -15.85 -1.55
N GLY A 259 10.85 -14.57 -1.27
CA GLY A 259 9.66 -13.76 -1.50
C GLY A 259 9.66 -13.16 -2.93
N LEU A 260 8.61 -13.42 -3.72
CA LEU A 260 8.46 -12.86 -5.06
C LEU A 260 7.53 -11.65 -5.04
N VAL A 261 7.97 -10.54 -5.59
CA VAL A 261 7.14 -9.35 -5.78
C VAL A 261 7.34 -8.78 -7.19
N LEU A 262 6.84 -9.52 -8.18
CA LEU A 262 6.82 -9.06 -9.56
C LEU A 262 5.57 -8.21 -9.79
N LEU A 263 5.76 -7.05 -10.37
CA LEU A 263 4.70 -6.10 -10.72
C LEU A 263 4.98 -5.52 -12.10
N ASP A 264 3.96 -5.48 -12.95
CA ASP A 264 4.08 -4.97 -14.32
C ASP A 264 4.35 -3.46 -14.34
N TYR A 265 5.08 -3.02 -15.36
CA TYR A 265 5.29 -1.60 -15.65
C TYR A 265 3.98 -0.95 -16.08
N SER A 266 3.45 -0.08 -15.24
CA SER A 266 2.19 0.59 -15.54
C SER A 266 2.24 2.07 -15.14
N PRO A 267 1.42 2.92 -15.74
CA PRO A 267 1.33 4.34 -15.37
C PRO A 267 1.03 4.56 -13.88
N ASN A 268 0.23 3.68 -13.28
CA ASN A 268 -0.17 3.78 -11.86
C ASN A 268 1.00 3.62 -10.88
N VAL A 269 2.03 2.91 -11.29
CA VAL A 269 3.27 2.74 -10.51
C VAL A 269 4.42 3.59 -11.04
N GLY A 270 4.16 4.53 -11.95
CA GLY A 270 5.17 5.40 -12.54
C GLY A 270 6.09 4.69 -13.55
N TYR A 271 5.58 3.66 -14.24
CA TYR A 271 6.35 2.83 -15.17
C TYR A 271 7.60 2.24 -14.49
N HIS A 272 8.80 2.50 -15.00
CA HIS A 272 10.07 1.98 -14.45
C HIS A 272 10.47 2.61 -13.12
N LYS A 273 9.85 3.71 -12.69
CA LYS A 273 10.16 4.34 -11.40
C LYS A 273 9.70 3.48 -10.22
N GLY A 274 8.52 2.89 -10.33
CA GLY A 274 7.95 2.03 -9.28
C GLY A 274 7.25 2.80 -8.16
N THR A 275 6.83 2.07 -7.14
CA THR A 275 6.08 2.59 -5.97
C THR A 275 6.57 1.96 -4.68
N LEU A 276 6.58 2.73 -3.58
CA LEU A 276 6.83 2.20 -2.23
C LEU A 276 5.55 1.73 -1.51
N GLY A 277 4.38 1.89 -2.12
CA GLY A 277 3.09 1.49 -1.54
C GLY A 277 2.83 -0.03 -1.51
N VAL A 278 3.76 -0.86 -1.98
CA VAL A 278 3.63 -2.32 -2.03
C VAL A 278 4.12 -2.94 -0.73
N LEU A 279 3.20 -3.20 0.19
CA LEU A 279 3.48 -3.71 1.54
C LEU A 279 4.25 -5.04 1.56
N LYS A 280 3.91 -5.97 0.65
CA LYS A 280 4.46 -7.35 0.66
C LYS A 280 5.98 -7.44 0.55
N MET A 281 6.63 -6.52 -0.17
CA MET A 281 8.09 -6.46 -0.25
C MET A 281 8.71 -6.27 1.14
N PHE A 282 8.18 -5.32 1.89
CA PHE A 282 8.65 -5.04 3.25
C PHE A 282 8.25 -6.12 4.24
N GLU A 283 7.15 -6.83 4.03
CA GLU A 283 6.76 -8.00 4.82
C GLU A 283 7.73 -9.17 4.60
N TYR A 284 8.17 -9.44 3.35
CA TYR A 284 9.22 -10.44 3.09
C TYR A 284 10.52 -10.05 3.77
N MET A 285 10.97 -8.81 3.61
CA MET A 285 12.17 -8.30 4.29
C MET A 285 12.04 -8.45 5.82
N MET A 286 10.88 -8.09 6.40
CA MET A 286 10.61 -8.24 7.83
C MET A 286 10.65 -9.70 8.29
N ALA A 287 10.13 -10.60 7.49
CA ALA A 287 10.20 -12.06 7.74
C ALA A 287 11.63 -12.62 7.57
N GLY A 288 12.55 -11.83 7.02
CA GLY A 288 13.93 -12.26 6.73
C GLY A 288 14.03 -13.06 5.44
N LEU A 289 13.06 -12.98 4.53
CA LEU A 289 13.15 -13.60 3.21
C LEU A 289 13.99 -12.75 2.26
N PRO A 290 14.91 -13.33 1.49
CA PRO A 290 15.44 -12.69 0.30
C PRO A 290 14.33 -12.35 -0.68
N VAL A 291 14.43 -11.21 -1.35
CA VAL A 291 13.39 -10.72 -2.23
C VAL A 291 13.85 -10.82 -3.69
N VAL A 292 13.01 -11.37 -4.56
CA VAL A 292 13.13 -11.18 -6.01
C VAL A 292 12.01 -10.25 -6.45
N ALA A 293 12.38 -9.08 -6.96
CA ALA A 293 11.47 -7.97 -7.24
C ALA A 293 11.59 -7.47 -8.68
N THR A 294 10.58 -6.75 -9.16
CA THR A 294 10.69 -5.99 -10.42
C THR A 294 11.81 -4.96 -10.32
N ASP A 295 12.53 -4.75 -11.42
CA ASP A 295 13.68 -3.84 -11.52
C ASP A 295 13.28 -2.35 -11.61
N PHE A 296 12.26 -1.95 -10.86
CA PHE A 296 11.94 -0.54 -10.65
C PHE A 296 13.10 0.22 -10.00
N GLU A 297 13.30 1.48 -10.39
CA GLU A 297 14.33 2.34 -9.80
C GLU A 297 14.24 2.37 -8.27
N LEU A 298 13.06 2.67 -7.72
CA LEU A 298 12.85 2.72 -6.27
C LEU A 298 13.06 1.37 -5.58
N TRP A 299 12.75 0.25 -6.25
CA TRP A 299 12.94 -1.07 -5.64
C TRP A 299 14.40 -1.52 -5.70
N LYS A 300 15.16 -1.12 -6.72
CA LYS A 300 16.62 -1.32 -6.74
C LYS A 300 17.29 -0.58 -5.58
N GLU A 301 16.90 0.66 -5.31
CA GLU A 301 17.39 1.40 -4.14
C GLU A 301 17.12 0.67 -2.82
N VAL A 302 15.93 0.08 -2.66
CA VAL A 302 15.57 -0.68 -1.46
C VAL A 302 16.23 -2.06 -1.46
N VAL A 303 16.02 -2.86 -2.51
CA VAL A 303 16.38 -4.29 -2.51
C VAL A 303 17.88 -4.49 -2.71
N GLU A 304 18.45 -3.86 -3.73
CA GLU A 304 19.87 -3.98 -4.06
C GLU A 304 20.73 -3.06 -3.19
N GLY A 305 20.24 -1.81 -2.92
CA GLY A 305 20.93 -0.88 -2.03
C GLY A 305 21.13 -1.41 -0.61
N HIS A 306 20.19 -2.19 -0.09
CA HIS A 306 20.35 -2.90 1.18
C HIS A 306 20.86 -4.33 1.03
N GLN A 307 21.17 -4.79 -0.17
CA GLN A 307 21.67 -6.16 -0.44
C GLN A 307 20.73 -7.23 0.17
N CYS A 308 19.42 -7.05 0.03
CA CYS A 308 18.40 -7.93 0.59
C CYS A 308 17.66 -8.77 -0.47
N GLY A 309 18.10 -8.72 -1.73
CA GLY A 309 17.49 -9.46 -2.82
C GLY A 309 18.05 -9.07 -4.18
N ILE A 310 17.33 -9.43 -5.23
CA ILE A 310 17.70 -9.22 -6.64
C ILE A 310 16.51 -8.62 -7.40
N CYS A 311 16.76 -7.56 -8.15
CA CYS A 311 15.76 -6.99 -9.03
C CYS A 311 15.91 -7.52 -10.47
N VAL A 312 14.77 -7.85 -11.10
CA VAL A 312 14.73 -8.49 -12.43
C VAL A 312 13.66 -7.86 -13.31
N ASN A 313 13.81 -7.99 -14.63
CA ASN A 313 12.72 -7.68 -15.54
C ASN A 313 11.54 -8.63 -15.29
N PRO A 314 10.35 -8.12 -14.93
CA PRO A 314 9.19 -8.96 -14.58
C PRO A 314 8.60 -9.73 -15.76
N HIS A 315 8.99 -9.43 -16.99
CA HIS A 315 8.57 -10.14 -18.21
C HIS A 315 9.55 -11.21 -18.68
N ASP A 316 10.67 -11.42 -17.94
CA ASP A 316 11.70 -12.38 -18.30
C ASP A 316 11.72 -13.57 -17.31
N PRO A 317 11.08 -14.71 -17.64
CA PRO A 317 11.07 -15.89 -16.80
C PRO A 317 12.49 -16.46 -16.55
N GLN A 318 13.43 -16.26 -17.47
CA GLN A 318 14.81 -16.73 -17.32
C GLN A 318 15.55 -15.90 -16.27
N ALA A 319 15.37 -14.57 -16.30
CA ALA A 319 15.96 -13.70 -15.28
C ALA A 319 15.37 -13.98 -13.89
N VAL A 320 14.05 -14.19 -13.79
CA VAL A 320 13.39 -14.61 -12.53
C VAL A 320 13.97 -15.91 -12.01
N ALA A 321 14.07 -16.94 -12.87
CA ALA A 321 14.60 -18.24 -12.51
C ALA A 321 16.09 -18.17 -12.09
N ALA A 322 16.90 -17.39 -12.81
CA ALA A 322 18.32 -17.20 -12.47
C ALA A 322 18.50 -16.57 -11.09
N ALA A 323 17.70 -15.52 -10.77
CA ALA A 323 17.71 -14.87 -9.46
C ALA A 323 17.29 -15.84 -8.34
N VAL A 324 16.20 -16.59 -8.54
CA VAL A 324 15.73 -17.61 -7.60
C VAL A 324 16.80 -18.68 -7.38
N ASN A 325 17.36 -19.27 -8.45
CA ASN A 325 18.38 -20.31 -8.36
C ASN A 325 19.65 -19.81 -7.68
N HIS A 326 20.06 -18.55 -7.94
CA HIS A 326 21.22 -17.97 -7.26
C HIS A 326 21.00 -17.95 -5.74
N ILE A 327 19.85 -17.52 -5.28
CA ILE A 327 19.51 -17.47 -3.84
C ILE A 327 19.44 -18.88 -3.26
N LEU A 328 18.75 -19.80 -3.93
CA LEU A 328 18.52 -21.16 -3.43
C LEU A 328 19.81 -22.01 -3.39
N SER A 329 20.76 -21.75 -4.29
CA SER A 329 22.04 -22.48 -4.33
C SER A 329 23.10 -21.91 -3.40
N HIS A 330 22.87 -20.76 -2.75
CA HIS A 330 23.80 -20.10 -1.84
C HIS A 330 23.13 -19.74 -0.50
N PRO A 331 22.93 -20.71 0.40
CA PRO A 331 22.21 -20.50 1.67
C PRO A 331 22.81 -19.38 2.54
N ASP A 332 24.14 -19.24 2.55
CA ASP A 332 24.82 -18.18 3.31
C ASP A 332 24.47 -16.79 2.77
N ILE A 333 24.44 -16.64 1.43
CA ILE A 333 24.02 -15.40 0.77
C ILE A 333 22.54 -15.12 1.07
N ALA A 334 21.68 -16.14 0.98
CA ALA A 334 20.26 -16.02 1.29
C ALA A 334 20.04 -15.57 2.74
N GLN A 335 20.77 -16.14 3.69
CA GLN A 335 20.71 -15.75 5.09
C GLN A 335 21.16 -14.30 5.28
N GLN A 336 22.25 -13.89 4.62
CA GLN A 336 22.73 -12.51 4.68
C GLN A 336 21.72 -11.53 4.09
N MET A 337 21.15 -11.83 2.91
CA MET A 337 20.10 -11.04 2.29
C MET A 337 18.89 -10.87 3.22
N GLY A 338 18.42 -11.95 3.83
CA GLY A 338 17.32 -11.93 4.77
C GLY A 338 17.61 -11.10 6.02
N ASN A 339 18.80 -11.21 6.59
CA ASN A 339 19.23 -10.41 7.75
C ASN A 339 19.30 -8.91 7.39
N ASN A 340 19.84 -8.59 6.23
CA ASN A 340 19.92 -7.22 5.72
C ASN A 340 18.53 -6.62 5.51
N GLY A 341 17.61 -7.37 4.88
CA GLY A 341 16.24 -6.96 4.68
C GLY A 341 15.52 -6.68 6.00
N ARG A 342 15.66 -7.60 6.97
CA ARG A 342 15.07 -7.43 8.31
C ARG A 342 15.59 -6.17 9.00
N LYS A 343 16.92 -5.96 8.99
CA LYS A 343 17.54 -4.76 9.56
C LYS A 343 17.04 -3.48 8.89
N ALA A 344 16.90 -3.48 7.56
CA ALA A 344 16.39 -2.33 6.83
C ALA A 344 14.94 -2.00 7.22
N VAL A 345 14.08 -3.03 7.39
CA VAL A 345 12.71 -2.80 7.88
C VAL A 345 12.71 -2.32 9.34
N GLU A 346 13.48 -2.95 10.21
CA GLU A 346 13.58 -2.58 11.62
C GLU A 346 13.98 -1.10 11.80
N THR A 347 14.88 -0.60 10.97
CA THR A 347 15.45 0.75 11.14
C THR A 347 14.82 1.82 10.25
N LEU A 348 14.33 1.49 9.04
CA LEU A 348 13.93 2.47 8.03
C LEU A 348 12.49 2.26 7.51
N TYR A 349 12.10 1.02 7.20
CA TYR A 349 10.86 0.75 6.45
C TYR A 349 9.77 0.14 7.34
N ASN A 350 9.52 0.75 8.51
CA ASN A 350 8.48 0.34 9.44
C ASN A 350 7.57 1.51 9.84
N TRP A 351 6.42 1.19 10.43
CA TRP A 351 5.44 2.20 10.79
C TRP A 351 5.96 3.20 11.83
N ALA A 352 6.84 2.79 12.76
CA ALA A 352 7.38 3.70 13.76
C ALA A 352 8.20 4.86 13.15
N THR A 353 8.69 4.73 11.90
CA THR A 353 9.35 5.82 11.17
C THR A 353 8.35 6.75 10.49
N GLN A 354 7.13 6.32 10.26
CA GLN A 354 6.06 7.09 9.60
C GLN A 354 5.15 7.82 10.58
N GLU A 355 4.97 7.24 11.75
CA GLU A 355 4.12 7.79 12.82
C GLU A 355 4.51 9.22 13.23
N PRO A 356 5.79 9.58 13.44
CA PRO A 356 6.19 10.96 13.74
C PRO A 356 5.86 11.94 12.61
N VAL A 357 5.94 11.50 11.34
CA VAL A 357 5.60 12.33 10.18
C VAL A 357 4.10 12.62 10.17
N LEU A 358 3.27 11.60 10.47
CA LEU A 358 1.83 11.75 10.57
C LEU A 358 1.46 12.71 11.72
N LEU A 359 2.00 12.49 12.92
CA LEU A 359 1.72 13.31 14.10
C LEU A 359 2.17 14.76 13.89
N GLY A 360 3.37 14.98 13.36
CA GLY A 360 3.88 16.33 13.06
C GLY A 360 3.00 17.09 12.06
N LEU A 361 2.42 16.40 11.07
CA LEU A 361 1.47 17.03 10.15
C LEU A 361 0.19 17.48 10.87
N TYR A 362 -0.34 16.67 11.78
CA TYR A 362 -1.53 17.01 12.57
C TYR A 362 -1.26 18.20 13.51
N GLU A 363 -0.11 18.23 14.17
CA GLU A 363 0.32 19.35 15.00
C GLU A 363 0.43 20.65 14.18
N GLN A 364 1.04 20.57 12.99
CA GLN A 364 1.14 21.70 12.07
C GLN A 364 -0.24 22.20 11.63
N VAL A 365 -1.15 21.31 11.25
CA VAL A 365 -2.51 21.63 10.83
C VAL A 365 -3.33 22.22 11.99
N LEU A 366 -3.10 21.81 13.23
CA LEU A 366 -3.73 22.38 14.41
C LEU A 366 -3.14 23.75 14.79
N GLY A 367 -2.01 24.15 14.22
CA GLY A 367 -1.33 25.40 14.53
C GLY A 367 -0.42 25.32 15.77
N ASN A 368 -0.13 24.11 16.23
CA ASN A 368 0.87 23.87 17.26
C ASN A 368 2.24 23.82 16.57
N LEU A 369 2.95 24.96 16.53
CA LEU A 369 4.29 25.06 15.96
C LEU A 369 5.29 24.34 16.86
N LEU A 370 5.48 23.04 16.65
CA LEU A 370 6.74 22.39 16.98
C LEU A 370 7.50 22.21 15.65
N SER A 371 8.56 22.98 15.51
CA SER A 371 9.52 22.87 14.41
C SER A 371 10.19 21.49 14.48
N THR A 372 9.67 20.51 13.76
CA THR A 372 10.41 19.27 13.49
C THR A 372 11.35 19.51 12.33
N PRO A 373 12.66 19.21 12.46
CA PRO A 373 13.55 19.21 11.31
C PRO A 373 13.04 18.19 10.28
N ASP A 374 13.18 18.54 9.00
CA ASP A 374 12.88 17.67 7.86
C ASP A 374 13.85 16.48 7.86
N ASN A 375 13.57 15.47 8.69
CA ASN A 375 14.31 14.21 8.80
C ASN A 375 13.78 13.17 7.80
N SER A 376 13.27 13.60 6.64
CA SER A 376 12.99 12.68 5.55
C SER A 376 14.31 12.11 5.04
N PRO A 377 14.55 10.78 5.09
CA PRO A 377 15.76 10.17 4.53
C PRO A 377 15.89 10.37 3.01
N TYR A 378 14.91 11.01 2.38
CA TYR A 378 14.86 11.34 0.96
C TYR A 378 15.16 12.81 0.63
N SER A 379 15.60 13.63 1.59
CA SER A 379 15.98 15.04 1.35
C SER A 379 17.31 15.20 0.59
N THR A 380 18.03 14.11 0.33
CA THR A 380 19.33 14.09 -0.37
C THR A 380 19.25 13.66 -1.84
N LEU A 381 18.06 13.44 -2.40
CA LEU A 381 17.87 13.17 -3.83
C LEU A 381 17.59 14.49 -4.57
N ASN A 382 18.64 15.29 -4.81
CA ASN A 382 18.68 16.34 -5.83
C ASN A 382 19.39 15.83 -7.07
#